data_5ed6522833674904b2ea1b46c73ce591
#
_entry.id   5ed6522833674904b2ea1b46c73ce591
#
_cell.length_a   1.000
_cell.length_b   1.000
_cell.length_c   1.000
_cell.angle_alpha   90.00
_cell.angle_beta   90.00
_cell.angle_gamma   90.00
#
_symmetry.space_group_name_H-M   'P 1'
#
loop_
_entity.id
_entity.type
_entity.pdbx_description
1 polymer ?
#
loop_
_entity_poly.entity_id
_entity_poly.type
_entity_poly.pdbx_seq_one_letter_code
_entity_poly.pdbx_strand_id
1 'polypeptide(L)'
;MAAIHTVAFDFDGVFTDNKVWVDQDGRESVRCDRGDGLAFDLVRAFQQIGKLNAEFFILSKEPNPVVLERARKLKLDCHHGISDKLTFMREYLATRFPSSPDSFAGLVYLGNDLNDLPLMRHTGYTVAPFDAHPKVQEIAHLVMEQRGGEGFVRAFIEHLLGINQLTKEEIDEFISNC
;
A
#
# COMPACT_ATOMS: atom_id res chain seq x y z
N MET A 1 9.35 9.78 -14.60
CA MET A 1 9.40 9.21 -13.24
C MET A 1 10.47 8.13 -13.21
N ALA A 2 11.16 7.93 -12.07
CA ALA A 2 12.00 6.76 -11.89
C ALA A 2 11.15 5.48 -12.00
N ALA A 3 11.77 4.35 -12.40
CA ALA A 3 11.06 3.09 -12.43
C ALA A 3 10.62 2.71 -11.00
N ILE A 4 9.35 2.38 -10.83
CA ILE A 4 8.81 1.94 -9.54
C ILE A 4 9.40 0.57 -9.22
N HIS A 5 10.01 0.44 -8.04
CA HIS A 5 10.58 -0.82 -7.56
C HIS A 5 10.00 -1.27 -6.21
N THR A 6 9.35 -0.37 -5.48
CA THR A 6 8.77 -0.67 -4.16
C THR A 6 7.46 0.09 -3.97
N VAL A 7 6.44 -0.60 -3.51
CA VAL A 7 5.14 -0.03 -3.11
C VAL A 7 4.88 -0.44 -1.66
N ALA A 8 4.88 0.52 -0.75
CA ALA A 8 4.64 0.29 0.67
C ALA A 8 3.34 0.98 1.10
N PHE A 9 2.59 0.30 1.94
CA PHE A 9 1.27 0.72 2.41
C PHE A 9 1.29 0.89 3.92
N ASP A 10 0.78 2.01 4.44
CA ASP A 10 0.30 1.99 5.82
C ASP A 10 -0.88 1.03 5.95
N PHE A 11 -1.27 0.71 7.16
CA PHE A 11 -2.38 -0.21 7.43
C PHE A 11 -3.65 0.52 7.87
N ASP A 12 -3.58 1.25 8.98
CA ASP A 12 -4.74 1.94 9.54
C ASP A 12 -5.09 3.17 8.71
N GLY A 13 -6.35 3.24 8.28
CA GLY A 13 -6.81 4.29 7.36
C GLY A 13 -6.39 4.10 5.90
N VAL A 14 -5.70 2.99 5.56
CA VAL A 14 -5.35 2.58 4.20
C VAL A 14 -6.08 1.28 3.86
N PHE A 15 -5.74 0.16 4.54
CA PHE A 15 -6.50 -1.09 4.43
C PHE A 15 -7.76 -1.12 5.29
N THR A 16 -7.80 -0.31 6.34
CA THR A 16 -8.95 -0.17 7.25
C THR A 16 -9.60 1.20 7.11
N ASP A 17 -10.80 1.34 7.65
CA ASP A 17 -11.50 2.61 7.77
C ASP A 17 -11.04 3.46 8.98
N ASN A 18 -9.86 3.13 9.52
CA ASN A 18 -9.25 3.79 10.69
C ASN A 18 -10.10 3.69 11.97
N LYS A 19 -10.90 2.61 12.11
CA LYS A 19 -11.72 2.34 13.27
C LYS A 19 -11.46 0.97 13.84
N VAL A 20 -11.54 0.86 15.16
CA VAL A 20 -11.39 -0.39 15.87
C VAL A 20 -12.68 -0.69 16.66
N TRP A 21 -13.04 -1.96 16.73
CA TRP A 21 -13.96 -2.48 17.73
C TRP A 21 -13.15 -3.09 18.84
N VAL A 22 -13.40 -2.67 20.08
CA VAL A 22 -12.73 -3.19 21.25
C VAL A 22 -13.78 -3.88 22.11
N ASP A 23 -13.60 -5.16 22.42
CA ASP A 23 -14.48 -5.90 23.32
C ASP A 23 -14.09 -5.69 24.79
N GLN A 24 -14.91 -6.25 25.71
CA GLN A 24 -14.68 -6.12 27.15
C GLN A 24 -13.41 -6.81 27.65
N ASP A 25 -12.83 -7.71 26.86
CA ASP A 25 -11.57 -8.41 27.16
C ASP A 25 -10.36 -7.69 26.57
N GLY A 26 -10.58 -6.52 25.92
CA GLY A 26 -9.55 -5.71 25.29
C GLY A 26 -9.10 -6.22 23.93
N ARG A 27 -9.85 -7.16 23.32
CA ARG A 27 -9.52 -7.61 21.95
C ARG A 27 -9.99 -6.61 20.94
N GLU A 28 -9.12 -6.33 19.98
CA GLU A 28 -9.41 -5.42 18.89
C GLU A 28 -9.76 -6.16 17.61
N SER A 29 -10.65 -5.55 16.84
CA SER A 29 -11.02 -5.98 15.49
C SER A 29 -11.10 -4.77 14.57
N VAL A 30 -10.73 -4.96 13.31
CA VAL A 30 -10.77 -3.93 12.26
C VAL A 30 -11.58 -4.39 11.07
N ARG A 31 -12.09 -3.44 10.30
CA ARG A 31 -12.76 -3.70 9.03
C ARG A 31 -11.83 -3.39 7.87
N CYS A 32 -11.65 -4.37 6.96
CA CYS A 32 -10.92 -4.23 5.70
C CYS A 32 -11.84 -4.48 4.51
N ASP A 33 -11.47 -3.97 3.35
CA ASP A 33 -12.19 -4.25 2.11
C ASP A 33 -11.79 -5.63 1.54
N ARG A 34 -12.78 -6.42 1.16
CA ARG A 34 -12.55 -7.74 0.53
C ARG A 34 -11.93 -7.61 -0.85
N GLY A 35 -12.24 -6.53 -1.57
CA GLY A 35 -11.75 -6.24 -2.92
C GLY A 35 -10.23 -6.15 -3.05
N ASP A 36 -9.52 -5.84 -1.95
CA ASP A 36 -8.06 -5.80 -1.95
C ASP A 36 -7.43 -7.15 -2.32
N GLY A 37 -8.12 -8.26 -2.02
CA GLY A 37 -7.64 -9.60 -2.39
C GLY A 37 -7.44 -9.74 -3.89
N LEU A 38 -8.44 -9.36 -4.68
CA LEU A 38 -8.35 -9.39 -6.14
C LEU A 38 -7.29 -8.42 -6.67
N ALA A 39 -7.14 -7.26 -6.04
CA ALA A 39 -6.12 -6.30 -6.43
C ALA A 39 -4.70 -6.90 -6.37
N PHE A 40 -4.38 -7.63 -5.30
CA PHE A 40 -3.07 -8.29 -5.18
C PHE A 40 -2.96 -9.56 -6.04
N ASP A 41 -4.06 -10.22 -6.40
CA ASP A 41 -4.04 -11.26 -7.43
C ASP A 41 -3.65 -10.67 -8.79
N LEU A 42 -4.19 -9.50 -9.17
CA LEU A 42 -3.77 -8.78 -10.38
C LEU A 42 -2.29 -8.36 -10.33
N VAL A 43 -1.80 -7.85 -9.20
CA VAL A 43 -0.37 -7.53 -9.03
C VAL A 43 0.49 -8.75 -9.37
N ARG A 44 0.17 -9.92 -8.81
CA ARG A 44 0.90 -11.16 -9.06
C ARG A 44 0.84 -11.60 -10.54
N ALA A 45 -0.32 -11.47 -11.17
CA ALA A 45 -0.47 -11.78 -12.60
C ALA A 45 0.44 -10.87 -13.45
N PHE A 46 0.48 -9.56 -13.18
CA PHE A 46 1.35 -8.62 -13.89
C PHE A 46 2.84 -8.88 -13.63
N GLN A 47 3.20 -9.30 -12.42
CA GLN A 47 4.58 -9.71 -12.10
C GLN A 47 4.98 -10.98 -12.86
N GLN A 48 4.11 -11.99 -12.93
CA GLN A 48 4.36 -13.25 -13.62
C GLN A 48 4.64 -13.07 -15.12
N ILE A 49 3.95 -12.14 -15.76
CA ILE A 49 4.18 -11.84 -17.19
C ILE A 49 5.27 -10.79 -17.43
N GLY A 50 5.98 -10.36 -16.38
CA GLY A 50 7.09 -9.39 -16.46
C GLY A 50 6.67 -7.94 -16.76
N LYS A 51 5.38 -7.59 -16.66
CA LYS A 51 4.88 -6.23 -16.84
C LYS A 51 5.06 -5.35 -15.59
N LEU A 52 5.33 -5.95 -14.43
CA LEU A 52 5.55 -5.26 -13.18
C LEU A 52 6.75 -5.89 -12.45
N ASN A 53 7.71 -5.07 -12.07
CA ASN A 53 8.87 -5.52 -11.28
C ASN A 53 9.02 -4.62 -10.05
N ALA A 54 8.11 -4.78 -9.08
CA ALA A 54 8.11 -4.03 -7.84
C ALA A 54 7.75 -4.95 -6.67
N GLU A 55 8.30 -4.65 -5.49
CA GLU A 55 7.94 -5.30 -4.23
C GLU A 55 6.75 -4.59 -3.61
N PHE A 56 5.86 -5.35 -2.95
CA PHE A 56 4.66 -4.83 -2.28
C PHE A 56 4.62 -5.32 -0.85
N PHE A 57 4.47 -4.41 0.13
CA PHE A 57 4.37 -4.80 1.54
C PHE A 57 3.62 -3.77 2.39
N ILE A 58 3.20 -4.21 3.58
CA ILE A 58 2.59 -3.36 4.60
C ILE A 58 3.68 -2.86 5.55
N LEU A 59 3.68 -1.55 5.83
CA LEU A 59 4.56 -0.90 6.80
C LEU A 59 3.72 -0.14 7.82
N SER A 60 3.46 -0.77 8.96
CA SER A 60 2.56 -0.23 9.99
C SER A 60 3.27 0.07 11.30
N LYS A 61 2.81 1.13 11.98
CA LYS A 61 3.18 1.41 13.37
C LYS A 61 2.43 0.52 14.37
N GLU A 62 1.27 0.00 13.98
CA GLU A 62 0.39 -0.79 14.84
C GLU A 62 1.07 -2.13 15.23
N PRO A 63 1.21 -2.44 16.53
CA PRO A 63 1.79 -3.70 16.98
C PRO A 63 0.77 -4.86 17.02
N ASN A 64 -0.54 -4.59 16.88
CA ASN A 64 -1.57 -5.62 16.98
C ASN A 64 -1.42 -6.67 15.86
N PRO A 65 -1.46 -7.99 16.20
CA PRO A 65 -1.33 -9.06 15.22
C PRO A 65 -2.39 -9.08 14.11
N VAL A 66 -3.47 -8.32 14.21
CA VAL A 66 -4.50 -8.20 13.16
C VAL A 66 -3.90 -7.75 11.82
N VAL A 67 -2.85 -6.91 11.87
CA VAL A 67 -2.11 -6.46 10.70
C VAL A 67 -1.47 -7.64 9.97
N LEU A 68 -0.77 -8.52 10.73
CA LEU A 68 -0.13 -9.72 10.19
C LEU A 68 -1.14 -10.69 9.59
N GLU A 69 -2.27 -10.90 10.25
CA GLU A 69 -3.29 -11.83 9.75
C GLU A 69 -3.91 -11.33 8.44
N ARG A 70 -4.11 -10.02 8.31
CA ARG A 70 -4.56 -9.44 7.04
C ARG A 70 -3.50 -9.57 5.95
N ALA A 71 -2.25 -9.23 6.23
CA ALA A 71 -1.13 -9.35 5.30
C ALA A 71 -0.97 -10.79 4.81
N ARG A 72 -1.00 -11.77 5.73
CA ARG A 72 -0.94 -13.20 5.41
C ARG A 72 -2.04 -13.62 4.42
N LYS A 73 -3.27 -13.15 4.65
CA LYS A 73 -4.40 -13.44 3.77
C LYS A 73 -4.25 -12.83 2.37
N LEU A 74 -3.62 -11.64 2.29
CA LEU A 74 -3.32 -10.96 1.03
C LEU A 74 -2.04 -11.50 0.36
N LYS A 75 -1.27 -12.35 1.05
CA LYS A 75 0.06 -12.86 0.63
C LYS A 75 1.05 -11.70 0.43
N LEU A 76 1.04 -10.75 1.35
CA LEU A 76 1.97 -9.62 1.41
C LEU A 76 2.98 -9.80 2.53
N ASP A 77 4.20 -9.34 2.30
CA ASP A 77 5.15 -9.10 3.37
C ASP A 77 4.63 -7.99 4.29
N CYS A 78 5.00 -8.05 5.58
CA CYS A 78 4.49 -7.13 6.58
C CYS A 78 5.55 -6.77 7.61
N HIS A 79 5.78 -5.48 7.76
CA HIS A 79 6.59 -4.89 8.80
C HIS A 79 5.68 -4.07 9.70
N HIS A 80 5.32 -4.60 10.87
CA HIS A 80 4.42 -3.97 11.82
C HIS A 80 5.15 -3.62 13.12
N GLY A 81 4.55 -2.75 13.96
CA GLY A 81 5.19 -2.23 15.15
C GLY A 81 6.36 -1.28 14.88
N ILE A 82 6.43 -0.71 13.68
CA ILE A 82 7.52 0.17 13.25
C ILE A 82 7.19 1.62 13.61
N SER A 83 7.77 2.11 14.69
CA SER A 83 7.50 3.47 15.19
C SER A 83 8.11 4.56 14.29
N ASP A 84 9.30 4.32 13.71
CA ASP A 84 9.99 5.23 12.79
C ASP A 84 10.04 4.61 11.38
N LYS A 85 8.99 4.87 10.61
CA LYS A 85 8.84 4.38 9.24
C LYS A 85 9.91 4.92 8.29
N LEU A 86 10.39 6.16 8.50
CA LEU A 86 11.41 6.77 7.65
C LEU A 86 12.77 6.09 7.83
N THR A 87 13.22 5.90 9.07
CA THR A 87 14.47 5.20 9.36
C THR A 87 14.44 3.77 8.85
N PHE A 88 13.33 3.05 9.13
CA PHE A 88 13.13 1.70 8.60
C PHE A 88 13.26 1.66 7.07
N MET A 89 12.55 2.53 6.37
CA MET A 89 12.55 2.55 4.91
C MET A 89 13.93 2.91 4.34
N ARG A 90 14.65 3.82 4.99
CA ARG A 90 16.02 4.17 4.58
C ARG A 90 16.96 2.96 4.63
N GLU A 91 16.93 2.19 5.71
CA GLU A 91 17.73 0.98 5.87
C GLU A 91 17.31 -0.13 4.89
N TYR A 92 15.99 -0.31 4.73
CA TYR A 92 15.42 -1.27 3.79
C TYR A 92 15.88 -0.99 2.35
N LEU A 93 15.70 0.23 1.87
CA LEU A 93 16.06 0.61 0.51
C LEU A 93 17.59 0.59 0.28
N ALA A 94 18.38 1.00 1.26
CA ALA A 94 19.85 0.92 1.17
C ALA A 94 20.33 -0.53 1.01
N THR A 95 19.67 -1.47 1.66
CA THR A 95 20.01 -2.90 1.55
C THR A 95 19.55 -3.50 0.20
N ARG A 96 18.38 -3.11 -0.28
CA ARG A 96 17.78 -3.66 -1.51
C ARG A 96 18.38 -3.04 -2.79
N PHE A 97 18.73 -1.74 -2.72
CA PHE A 97 19.19 -0.96 -3.87
C PHE A 97 20.51 -0.21 -3.56
N PRO A 98 21.58 -0.95 -3.17
CA PRO A 98 22.83 -0.33 -2.69
C PRO A 98 23.55 0.53 -3.74
N SER A 99 23.26 0.31 -5.01
CA SER A 99 23.87 1.06 -6.14
C SER A 99 22.99 2.22 -6.62
N SER A 100 21.82 2.44 -6.02
CA SER A 100 20.94 3.53 -6.42
C SER A 100 21.41 4.85 -5.80
N PRO A 101 21.62 5.91 -6.59
CA PRO A 101 21.97 7.23 -6.06
C PRO A 101 20.81 7.85 -5.27
N ASP A 102 19.58 7.51 -5.61
CA ASP A 102 18.36 7.89 -4.91
C ASP A 102 17.34 6.75 -4.97
N SER A 103 17.40 5.88 -3.97
CA SER A 103 16.48 4.74 -3.88
C SER A 103 15.04 5.13 -3.50
N PHE A 104 14.84 6.32 -2.92
CA PHE A 104 13.49 6.82 -2.64
C PHE A 104 12.73 7.24 -3.90
N ALA A 105 13.41 7.60 -4.98
CA ALA A 105 12.76 8.01 -6.23
C ALA A 105 11.88 6.93 -6.87
N GLY A 106 12.18 5.64 -6.64
CA GLY A 106 11.37 4.51 -7.12
C GLY A 106 10.40 3.93 -6.07
N LEU A 107 10.30 4.56 -4.89
CA LEU A 107 9.35 4.20 -3.86
C LEU A 107 8.01 4.87 -4.10
N VAL A 108 6.93 4.09 -4.02
CA VAL A 108 5.55 4.57 -3.87
C VAL A 108 5.10 4.28 -2.44
N TYR A 109 4.55 5.28 -1.75
CA TYR A 109 4.04 5.10 -0.39
C TYR A 109 2.59 5.57 -0.27
N LEU A 110 1.75 4.71 0.30
CA LEU A 110 0.35 5.03 0.60
C LEU A 110 0.20 5.27 2.10
N GLY A 111 -0.22 6.46 2.47
CA GLY A 111 -0.42 6.87 3.87
C GLY A 111 -1.60 7.80 4.04
N ASN A 112 -2.08 7.94 5.28
CA ASN A 112 -3.29 8.70 5.55
C ASN A 112 -3.17 9.69 6.71
N ASP A 113 -2.17 9.60 7.58
CA ASP A 113 -2.13 10.41 8.80
C ASP A 113 -0.74 11.03 9.06
N LEU A 114 -0.65 11.86 10.09
CA LEU A 114 0.51 12.69 10.42
C LEU A 114 1.80 11.89 10.64
N ASN A 115 1.69 10.65 11.12
CA ASN A 115 2.83 9.75 11.32
C ASN A 115 3.45 9.26 10.00
N ASP A 116 2.77 9.43 8.86
CA ASP A 116 3.28 9.10 7.54
C ASP A 116 4.09 10.24 6.91
N LEU A 117 3.85 11.49 7.34
CA LEU A 117 4.46 12.67 6.75
C LEU A 117 6.00 12.61 6.67
N PRO A 118 6.72 12.12 7.70
CA PRO A 118 8.19 12.03 7.62
C PRO A 118 8.66 11.17 6.45
N LEU A 119 8.02 10.02 6.22
CA LEU A 119 8.35 9.14 5.10
C LEU A 119 7.88 9.73 3.77
N MET A 120 6.65 10.23 3.70
CA MET A 120 6.04 10.76 2.47
C MET A 120 6.86 11.90 1.86
N ARG A 121 7.48 12.75 2.68
CA ARG A 121 8.33 13.87 2.19
C ARG A 121 9.60 13.43 1.47
N HIS A 122 10.03 12.18 1.63
CA HIS A 122 11.21 11.62 0.97
C HIS A 122 10.84 10.68 -0.18
N THR A 123 9.60 10.24 -0.22
CA THR A 123 9.09 9.24 -1.19
C THR A 123 8.93 9.85 -2.58
N GLY A 124 9.35 9.10 -3.61
CA GLY A 124 9.27 9.56 -5.00
C GLY A 124 7.83 9.72 -5.51
N TYR A 125 6.88 8.92 -5.02
CA TYR A 125 5.46 9.08 -5.32
C TYR A 125 4.58 8.72 -4.13
N THR A 126 3.71 9.62 -3.72
CA THR A 126 2.86 9.46 -2.53
C THR A 126 1.39 9.49 -2.89
N VAL A 127 0.62 8.62 -2.26
CA VAL A 127 -0.82 8.47 -2.51
C VAL A 127 -1.57 8.51 -1.18
N ALA A 128 -2.71 9.18 -1.18
CA ALA A 128 -3.56 9.31 0.00
C ALA A 128 -5.02 8.95 -0.34
N PRO A 129 -5.78 8.37 0.61
CA PRO A 129 -7.22 8.20 0.47
C PRO A 129 -7.95 9.56 0.60
N PHE A 130 -9.22 9.58 0.18
CA PHE A 130 -10.06 10.78 0.25
C PHE A 130 -10.17 11.37 1.65
N ASP A 131 -10.20 10.52 2.66
CA ASP A 131 -10.37 10.89 4.08
C ASP A 131 -9.05 10.97 4.86
N ALA A 132 -7.91 11.03 4.18
CA ALA A 132 -6.64 11.30 4.81
C ALA A 132 -6.62 12.65 5.52
N HIS A 133 -5.73 12.77 6.52
CA HIS A 133 -5.51 14.05 7.20
C HIS A 133 -5.16 15.15 6.18
N PRO A 134 -5.70 16.40 6.30
CA PRO A 134 -5.47 17.47 5.32
C PRO A 134 -3.99 17.73 5.01
N LYS A 135 -3.11 17.63 6.01
CA LYS A 135 -1.66 17.80 5.83
C LYS A 135 -1.02 16.69 4.99
N VAL A 136 -1.60 15.50 4.98
CA VAL A 136 -1.18 14.40 4.11
C VAL A 136 -1.65 14.65 2.69
N GLN A 137 -2.90 15.08 2.52
CA GLN A 137 -3.44 15.45 1.20
C GLN A 137 -2.66 16.59 0.53
N GLU A 138 -2.18 17.59 1.32
CA GLU A 138 -1.39 18.72 0.83
C GLU A 138 -0.06 18.28 0.15
N ILE A 139 0.54 17.17 0.60
CA ILE A 139 1.82 16.68 0.09
C ILE A 139 1.70 15.42 -0.78
N ALA A 140 0.52 14.84 -0.87
CA ALA A 140 0.29 13.67 -1.71
C ALA A 140 0.36 14.05 -3.19
N HIS A 141 1.06 13.23 -3.99
CA HIS A 141 1.07 13.38 -5.45
C HIS A 141 -0.27 13.00 -6.07
N LEU A 142 -0.99 12.08 -5.41
CA LEU A 142 -2.32 11.64 -5.82
C LEU A 142 -3.21 11.46 -4.58
N VAL A 143 -4.36 12.11 -4.59
CA VAL A 143 -5.45 11.84 -3.65
C VAL A 143 -6.53 11.10 -4.41
N MET A 144 -6.83 9.87 -3.98
CA MET A 144 -7.86 9.03 -4.58
C MET A 144 -9.25 9.45 -4.11
N GLU A 145 -10.30 9.10 -4.86
CA GLU A 145 -11.70 9.36 -4.48
C GLU A 145 -12.20 8.40 -3.40
N GLN A 146 -11.59 7.23 -3.28
CA GLN A 146 -11.95 6.20 -2.31
C GLN A 146 -11.41 6.53 -0.93
N ARG A 147 -12.20 6.16 0.09
CA ARG A 147 -11.79 6.23 1.50
C ARG A 147 -10.93 5.03 1.89
N GLY A 148 -10.12 5.21 2.93
CA GLY A 148 -9.42 4.10 3.55
C GLY A 148 -10.36 2.97 3.97
N GLY A 149 -9.98 1.71 3.68
CA GLY A 149 -10.81 0.54 3.97
C GLY A 149 -12.10 0.41 3.16
N GLU A 150 -12.29 1.28 2.16
CA GLU A 150 -13.48 1.30 1.28
C GLU A 150 -13.06 1.27 -0.20
N GLY A 151 -12.17 0.33 -0.54
CA GLY A 151 -11.71 0.11 -1.90
C GLY A 151 -10.54 0.99 -2.33
N PHE A 152 -9.94 1.79 -1.44
CA PHE A 152 -8.80 2.65 -1.75
C PHE A 152 -7.59 1.88 -2.30
N VAL A 153 -7.17 0.82 -1.61
CA VAL A 153 -6.03 0.01 -2.03
C VAL A 153 -6.29 -0.61 -3.39
N ARG A 154 -7.48 -1.16 -3.60
CA ARG A 154 -7.87 -1.72 -4.89
C ARG A 154 -7.84 -0.68 -6.00
N ALA A 155 -8.46 0.47 -5.79
CA ALA A 155 -8.52 1.54 -6.78
C ALA A 155 -7.12 2.05 -7.16
N PHE A 156 -6.22 2.20 -6.17
CA PHE A 156 -4.83 2.54 -6.43
C PHE A 156 -4.12 1.48 -7.28
N ILE A 157 -4.26 0.20 -6.95
CA ILE A 157 -3.62 -0.88 -7.72
C ILE A 157 -4.16 -0.92 -9.16
N GLU A 158 -5.46 -0.79 -9.36
CA GLU A 158 -6.06 -0.70 -10.69
C GLU A 158 -5.54 0.51 -11.48
N HIS A 159 -5.35 1.64 -10.81
CA HIS A 159 -4.73 2.83 -11.39
C HIS A 159 -3.26 2.57 -11.78
N LEU A 160 -2.46 1.99 -10.88
CA LEU A 160 -1.06 1.66 -11.09
C LEU A 160 -0.86 0.71 -12.28
N LEU A 161 -1.73 -0.30 -12.40
CA LEU A 161 -1.68 -1.31 -13.44
C LEU A 161 -2.37 -0.88 -14.75
N GLY A 162 -3.04 0.28 -14.77
CA GLY A 162 -3.76 0.77 -15.95
C GLY A 162 -4.99 -0.07 -16.32
N ILE A 163 -5.61 -0.77 -15.36
CA ILE A 163 -6.71 -1.71 -15.61
C ILE A 163 -7.86 -1.06 -16.40
N ASN A 164 -8.20 0.18 -16.09
CA ASN A 164 -9.29 0.90 -16.76
C ASN A 164 -8.99 1.24 -18.25
N GLN A 165 -7.76 1.00 -18.72
CA GLN A 165 -7.35 1.21 -20.12
C GLN A 165 -7.32 -0.11 -20.89
N LEU A 166 -7.47 -1.25 -20.23
CA LEU A 166 -7.48 -2.57 -20.85
C LEU A 166 -8.82 -2.86 -21.52
N THR A 167 -8.77 -3.65 -22.58
CA THR A 167 -9.97 -4.23 -23.22
C THR A 167 -10.60 -5.30 -22.33
N LYS A 168 -11.84 -5.70 -22.64
CA LYS A 168 -12.50 -6.78 -21.90
C LYS A 168 -11.74 -8.10 -22.04
N GLU A 169 -11.25 -8.38 -23.23
CA GLU A 169 -10.48 -9.59 -23.56
C GLU A 169 -9.18 -9.66 -22.74
N GLU A 170 -8.47 -8.52 -22.61
CA GLU A 170 -7.26 -8.43 -21.78
C GLU A 170 -7.58 -8.62 -20.28
N ILE A 171 -8.69 -8.08 -19.81
CA ILE A 171 -9.15 -8.27 -18.43
C ILE A 171 -9.50 -9.74 -18.17
N ASP A 172 -10.24 -10.38 -19.10
CA ASP A 172 -10.64 -11.79 -18.99
C ASP A 172 -9.41 -12.71 -18.94
N GLU A 173 -8.37 -12.42 -19.72
CA GLU A 173 -7.10 -13.14 -19.69
C GLU A 173 -6.41 -13.02 -18.32
N PHE A 174 -6.34 -11.82 -17.74
CA PHE A 174 -5.74 -11.63 -16.41
C PHE A 174 -6.53 -12.32 -15.30
N ILE A 175 -7.87 -12.22 -15.33
CA ILE A 175 -8.71 -12.83 -14.29
C ILE A 175 -8.66 -14.36 -14.37
N SER A 176 -8.55 -14.93 -15.56
CA SER A 176 -8.46 -16.37 -15.73
C SER A 176 -7.15 -16.97 -15.18
N ASN A 177 -6.14 -16.13 -14.96
CA ASN A 177 -4.83 -16.49 -14.41
C ASN A 177 -4.66 -16.11 -12.92
N CYS A 178 -5.70 -15.50 -12.29
CA CYS A 178 -5.76 -15.20 -10.85
C CYS A 178 -6.45 -16.36 -10.08
#